data_e921236ab01a223a1572f8d12c535551
#
_entry.id   e921236ab01a223a1572f8d12c535551
#
_cell.length_a   1.000
_cell.length_b   1.000
_cell.length_c   1.000
_cell.angle_alpha   90.00
_cell.angle_beta   90.00
_cell.angle_gamma   90.00
#
_symmetry.space_group_name_H-M   'P 1'
#
loop_
_entity.id
_entity.type
_entity.pdbx_description
1 polymer ?
#
loop_
_entity_poly.entity_id
_entity_poly.type
_entity_poly.pdbx_seq_one_letter_code
_entity_poly.pdbx_strand_id
1 'polypeptide(L)'
;MKAKNLRFAAIFGVTVLAAPSLLGLPTAATISPQAASYKKALATATPIELPAKAASAIAKAADIEREALTVPVVEAAVSLAPTAAPAIVGAIAAQVPSVASIAAVTAARLQPKQLALIAKAASAGAPSEAGKIVAALIREFPNKYPLIAIAASESVPGAGREILTVVANFVPSLQAPIQKTVGSTRVGTSIQVGPVLQLATAQIQYSARQGFAARTLAPTVGPRYTPPPPSNPIQININDNYPELPGGRDYSAP
;
A
#
# COMPACT_ATOMS: atom_id res chain seq x y z
N MET A 1 13.91 62.33 17.32
CA MET A 1 13.77 61.22 16.41
C MET A 1 12.51 60.42 16.83
N LYS A 2 11.44 60.43 16.03
CA LYS A 2 10.12 59.94 16.40
C LYS A 2 9.88 58.55 15.78
N ALA A 3 9.71 57.52 16.61
CA ALA A 3 9.29 56.19 16.19
C ALA A 3 7.76 56.16 16.03
N LYS A 4 7.28 55.79 14.85
CA LYS A 4 5.86 55.60 14.55
C LYS A 4 5.53 54.13 14.69
N ASN A 5 4.81 53.78 15.74
CA ASN A 5 4.21 52.43 15.95
C ASN A 5 2.97 52.30 15.05
N LEU A 6 3.02 51.39 14.09
CA LEU A 6 1.85 51.03 13.27
C LEU A 6 1.26 49.73 13.83
N ARG A 7 0.12 49.86 14.54
CA ARG A 7 -0.68 48.71 15.04
C ARG A 7 -1.61 48.26 13.91
N PHE A 8 -1.39 47.09 13.37
CA PHE A 8 -2.37 46.38 12.53
C PHE A 8 -3.23 45.48 13.44
N ALA A 9 -4.49 45.87 13.55
CA ALA A 9 -5.53 45.05 14.15
C ALA A 9 -6.09 44.08 13.06
N ALA A 10 -5.85 42.82 13.21
CA ALA A 10 -6.45 41.77 12.37
C ALA A 10 -7.80 41.36 12.98
N ILE A 11 -8.88 41.67 12.31
CA ILE A 11 -10.24 41.21 12.63
C ILE A 11 -10.42 39.86 11.93
N PHE A 12 -10.41 38.75 12.70
CA PHE A 12 -10.81 37.44 12.21
C PHE A 12 -12.31 37.28 12.40
N GLY A 13 -13.05 37.44 11.32
CA GLY A 13 -14.45 37.03 11.24
C GLY A 13 -14.55 35.55 10.85
N VAL A 14 -14.86 34.71 11.80
CA VAL A 14 -15.20 33.29 11.55
C VAL A 14 -16.67 33.20 11.19
N THR A 15 -16.97 33.04 9.90
CA THR A 15 -18.32 32.71 9.44
C THR A 15 -18.38 31.20 9.19
N VAL A 16 -18.98 30.47 10.13
CA VAL A 16 -19.31 29.05 9.98
C VAL A 16 -20.57 28.96 9.13
N LEU A 17 -20.43 28.61 7.85
CA LEU A 17 -21.55 28.17 7.02
C LEU A 17 -21.62 26.65 7.06
N ALA A 18 -22.62 26.12 7.75
CA ALA A 18 -23.01 24.73 7.67
C ALA A 18 -23.68 24.47 6.30
N ALA A 19 -23.07 23.62 5.48
CA ALA A 19 -23.65 23.14 4.24
C ALA A 19 -24.12 21.69 4.40
N PRO A 20 -25.34 21.33 3.92
CA PRO A 20 -25.88 19.98 4.02
C PRO A 20 -25.18 19.02 3.06
N SER A 21 -24.89 17.83 3.59
CA SER A 21 -24.35 16.70 2.84
C SER A 21 -25.34 16.20 1.78
N LEU A 22 -25.05 16.43 0.52
CA LEU A 22 -25.72 15.81 -0.60
C LEU A 22 -24.87 14.69 -1.20
N LEU A 23 -25.48 13.52 -1.26
CA LEU A 23 -25.06 12.25 -1.81
C LEU A 23 -24.13 12.31 -3.03
N GLY A 24 -23.07 11.49 -2.93
CA GLY A 24 -22.11 11.02 -3.88
C GLY A 24 -22.45 11.00 -5.37
N LEU A 25 -22.01 12.04 -6.04
CA LEU A 25 -21.63 11.98 -7.46
C LEU A 25 -20.09 12.06 -7.51
N PRO A 26 -19.41 11.38 -8.44
CA PRO A 26 -17.97 11.55 -8.60
C PRO A 26 -17.70 13.00 -8.97
N THR A 27 -17.23 13.76 -8.00
CA THR A 27 -16.86 15.17 -8.18
C THR A 27 -15.74 15.20 -9.21
N ALA A 28 -16.03 15.72 -10.38
CA ALA A 28 -15.00 16.14 -11.34
C ALA A 28 -14.00 16.96 -10.54
N ALA A 29 -12.72 16.56 -10.56
CA ALA A 29 -11.66 17.20 -9.81
C ALA A 29 -11.69 18.71 -10.07
N THR A 30 -12.16 19.48 -9.10
CA THR A 30 -12.27 20.94 -9.21
C THR A 30 -10.84 21.47 -9.22
N ILE A 31 -10.38 21.87 -10.41
CA ILE A 31 -9.05 22.45 -10.62
C ILE A 31 -8.96 23.72 -9.78
N SER A 32 -7.93 23.83 -8.94
CA SER A 32 -7.74 25.04 -8.12
C SER A 32 -7.59 26.30 -8.98
N PRO A 33 -8.05 27.48 -8.53
CA PRO A 33 -7.94 28.71 -9.32
C PRO A 33 -6.48 29.04 -9.67
N GLN A 34 -5.52 28.67 -8.84
CA GLN A 34 -4.10 28.81 -9.13
C GLN A 34 -3.66 27.86 -10.26
N ALA A 35 -4.18 26.63 -10.32
CA ALA A 35 -3.89 25.72 -11.41
C ALA A 35 -4.38 26.25 -12.77
N ALA A 36 -5.45 27.04 -12.80
CA ALA A 36 -5.92 27.68 -14.05
C ALA A 36 -4.91 28.67 -14.64
N SER A 37 -4.20 29.43 -13.81
CA SER A 37 -3.14 30.35 -14.27
C SER A 37 -1.93 29.57 -14.83
N TYR A 38 -1.48 28.52 -14.16
CA TYR A 38 -0.42 27.64 -14.64
C TYR A 38 -0.83 26.86 -15.89
N LYS A 39 -2.09 26.44 -15.99
CA LYS A 39 -2.63 25.81 -17.20
C LYS A 39 -2.48 26.72 -18.43
N LYS A 40 -2.79 27.99 -18.31
CA LYS A 40 -2.60 28.99 -19.40
C LYS A 40 -1.11 29.14 -19.78
N ALA A 41 -0.22 29.20 -18.78
CA ALA A 41 1.22 29.30 -19.00
C ALA A 41 1.81 28.03 -19.64
N LEU A 42 1.33 26.83 -19.25
CA LEU A 42 1.79 25.54 -19.76
C LEU A 42 1.13 25.14 -21.10
N ALA A 43 -0.02 25.75 -21.46
CA ALA A 43 -0.74 25.41 -22.69
C ALA A 43 0.05 25.73 -23.98
N THR A 44 1.05 26.60 -23.89
CA THR A 44 1.96 26.90 -25.01
C THR A 44 3.06 25.83 -25.22
N ALA A 45 3.15 24.87 -24.29
CA ALA A 45 4.11 23.77 -24.36
C ALA A 45 3.60 22.65 -25.26
N THR A 46 4.51 22.03 -26.03
CA THR A 46 4.19 20.76 -26.68
C THR A 46 4.06 19.64 -25.62
N PRO A 47 3.27 18.58 -25.89
CA PRO A 47 3.13 17.47 -24.94
C PRO A 47 4.45 16.84 -24.50
N ILE A 48 5.48 16.88 -25.36
CA ILE A 48 6.83 16.36 -25.07
C ILE A 48 7.61 17.29 -24.13
N GLU A 49 7.44 18.61 -24.27
CA GLU A 49 8.12 19.61 -23.43
C GLU A 49 7.42 19.86 -22.10
N LEU A 50 6.16 19.49 -22.00
CA LEU A 50 5.30 19.76 -20.83
C LEU A 50 5.92 19.26 -19.52
N PRO A 51 6.48 18.03 -19.42
CA PRO A 51 7.14 17.57 -18.21
C PRO A 51 8.32 18.45 -17.78
N ALA A 52 9.17 18.83 -18.73
CA ALA A 52 10.33 19.67 -18.46
C ALA A 52 9.94 21.10 -18.05
N LYS A 53 8.92 21.68 -18.70
CA LYS A 53 8.41 23.00 -18.36
C LYS A 53 7.73 23.04 -16.99
N ALA A 54 6.95 22.00 -16.64
CA ALA A 54 6.35 21.86 -15.32
C ALA A 54 7.42 21.75 -14.22
N ALA A 55 8.44 20.93 -14.44
CA ALA A 55 9.54 20.75 -13.49
C ALA A 55 10.35 22.07 -13.32
N SER A 56 10.66 22.77 -14.44
CA SER A 56 11.39 24.03 -14.38
C SER A 56 10.58 25.16 -13.73
N ALA A 57 9.25 25.16 -13.82
CA ALA A 57 8.41 26.11 -13.13
C ALA A 57 8.52 25.98 -11.61
N ILE A 58 8.56 24.75 -11.09
CA ILE A 58 8.75 24.48 -9.67
C ILE A 58 10.20 24.76 -9.23
N ALA A 59 11.19 24.36 -10.04
CA ALA A 59 12.61 24.54 -9.70
C ALA A 59 13.01 26.02 -9.60
N LYS A 60 12.38 26.91 -10.37
CA LYS A 60 12.62 28.36 -10.34
C LYS A 60 11.99 29.07 -9.14
N ALA A 61 11.06 28.43 -8.45
CA ALA A 61 10.43 29.00 -7.26
C ALA A 61 11.38 28.95 -6.05
N ALA A 62 11.20 29.87 -5.10
CA ALA A 62 11.91 29.84 -3.84
C ALA A 62 11.59 28.54 -3.07
N ASP A 63 12.54 28.03 -2.30
CA ASP A 63 12.41 26.74 -1.59
C ASP A 63 11.14 26.66 -0.73
N ILE A 64 10.80 27.75 -0.06
CA ILE A 64 9.60 27.87 0.80
C ILE A 64 8.30 27.76 -0.01
N GLU A 65 8.29 28.17 -1.26
CA GLU A 65 7.11 28.19 -2.12
C GLU A 65 6.95 26.93 -2.94
N ARG A 66 8.01 26.14 -3.11
CA ARG A 66 8.01 24.95 -3.98
C ARG A 66 6.92 23.93 -3.63
N GLU A 67 6.73 23.68 -2.34
CA GLU A 67 5.68 22.73 -1.91
C GLU A 67 4.29 23.23 -2.27
N ALA A 68 4.02 24.52 -2.00
CA ALA A 68 2.72 25.14 -2.31
C ALA A 68 2.43 25.20 -3.82
N LEU A 69 3.47 25.42 -4.63
CA LEU A 69 3.35 25.50 -6.10
C LEU A 69 3.26 24.13 -6.76
N THR A 70 3.75 23.08 -6.13
CA THR A 70 3.76 21.75 -6.73
C THR A 70 2.37 21.25 -7.07
N VAL A 71 1.41 21.40 -6.16
CA VAL A 71 0.03 20.94 -6.38
C VAL A 71 -0.60 21.60 -7.59
N PRO A 72 -0.73 22.95 -7.67
CA PRO A 72 -1.38 23.60 -8.81
C PRO A 72 -0.65 23.42 -10.15
N VAL A 73 0.68 23.30 -10.13
CA VAL A 73 1.46 23.02 -11.36
C VAL A 73 1.21 21.61 -11.86
N VAL A 74 1.20 20.59 -10.97
CA VAL A 74 0.91 19.20 -11.34
C VAL A 74 -0.53 19.06 -11.81
N GLU A 75 -1.51 19.68 -11.14
CA GLU A 75 -2.91 19.70 -11.57
C GLU A 75 -3.05 20.30 -12.98
N ALA A 76 -2.41 21.44 -13.24
CA ALA A 76 -2.42 22.09 -14.54
C ALA A 76 -1.79 21.17 -15.62
N ALA A 77 -0.59 20.64 -15.36
CA ALA A 77 0.14 19.82 -16.31
C ALA A 77 -0.59 18.51 -16.64
N VAL A 78 -1.07 17.78 -15.61
CA VAL A 78 -1.82 16.54 -15.80
C VAL A 78 -3.18 16.78 -16.47
N SER A 79 -3.84 17.92 -16.23
CA SER A 79 -5.07 18.27 -16.94
C SER A 79 -4.88 18.53 -18.43
N LEU A 80 -3.70 19.00 -18.84
CA LEU A 80 -3.33 19.20 -20.24
C LEU A 80 -2.94 17.90 -20.94
N ALA A 81 -2.22 17.02 -20.26
CA ALA A 81 -1.76 15.75 -20.79
C ALA A 81 -1.90 14.62 -19.75
N PRO A 82 -3.10 14.05 -19.57
CA PRO A 82 -3.34 13.01 -18.55
C PRO A 82 -2.47 11.77 -18.72
N THR A 83 -2.19 11.37 -19.97
CA THR A 83 -1.34 10.21 -20.26
C THR A 83 0.13 10.43 -19.93
N ALA A 84 0.59 11.69 -19.88
CA ALA A 84 1.95 12.07 -19.54
C ALA A 84 2.19 12.21 -18.02
N ALA A 85 1.19 11.94 -17.17
CA ALA A 85 1.30 12.10 -15.71
C ALA A 85 2.55 11.45 -15.12
N PRO A 86 2.95 10.22 -15.46
CA PRO A 86 4.20 9.62 -14.96
C PRO A 86 5.45 10.40 -15.39
N ALA A 87 5.49 10.86 -16.64
CA ALA A 87 6.62 11.63 -17.15
C ALA A 87 6.74 13.00 -16.47
N ILE A 88 5.60 13.67 -16.22
CA ILE A 88 5.55 14.94 -15.49
C ILE A 88 6.11 14.77 -14.09
N VAL A 89 5.64 13.75 -13.36
CA VAL A 89 6.08 13.47 -11.99
C VAL A 89 7.56 13.07 -11.96
N GLY A 90 8.01 12.23 -12.89
CA GLY A 90 9.41 11.84 -12.99
C GLY A 90 10.34 13.03 -13.25
N ALA A 91 9.95 13.97 -14.14
CA ALA A 91 10.73 15.17 -14.41
C ALA A 91 10.80 16.11 -13.20
N ILE A 92 9.68 16.29 -12.48
CA ILE A 92 9.63 17.09 -11.24
C ILE A 92 10.52 16.46 -10.16
N ALA A 93 10.39 15.14 -9.95
CA ALA A 93 11.18 14.39 -8.97
C ALA A 93 12.69 14.48 -9.24
N ALA A 94 13.09 14.41 -10.51
CA ALA A 94 14.50 14.51 -10.90
C ALA A 94 15.08 15.93 -10.67
N GLN A 95 14.30 16.99 -10.90
CA GLN A 95 14.79 18.35 -10.71
C GLN A 95 14.66 18.83 -9.26
N VAL A 96 13.59 18.44 -8.56
CA VAL A 96 13.29 18.87 -7.18
C VAL A 96 12.85 17.68 -6.35
N PRO A 97 13.80 16.85 -5.85
CA PRO A 97 13.48 15.63 -5.11
C PRO A 97 12.63 15.85 -3.86
N SER A 98 12.77 17.00 -3.20
CA SER A 98 12.04 17.33 -1.97
C SER A 98 10.51 17.36 -2.14
N VAL A 99 10.00 17.70 -3.32
CA VAL A 99 8.56 17.77 -3.61
C VAL A 99 8.03 16.55 -4.35
N ALA A 100 8.88 15.54 -4.61
CA ALA A 100 8.53 14.35 -5.38
C ALA A 100 7.33 13.60 -4.80
N SER A 101 7.23 13.48 -3.48
CA SER A 101 6.12 12.83 -2.80
C SER A 101 4.79 13.58 -3.02
N ILE A 102 4.80 14.90 -2.95
CA ILE A 102 3.61 15.75 -3.18
C ILE A 102 3.17 15.66 -4.63
N ALA A 103 4.11 15.76 -5.57
CA ALA A 103 3.84 15.62 -7.00
C ALA A 103 3.24 14.25 -7.34
N ALA A 104 3.79 13.18 -6.78
CA ALA A 104 3.33 11.81 -6.99
C ALA A 104 1.89 11.61 -6.46
N VAL A 105 1.59 12.07 -5.25
CA VAL A 105 0.24 11.98 -4.66
C VAL A 105 -0.77 12.76 -5.46
N THR A 106 -0.44 14.01 -5.84
CA THR A 106 -1.34 14.86 -6.62
C THR A 106 -1.66 14.24 -7.98
N ALA A 107 -0.64 13.76 -8.69
CA ALA A 107 -0.84 13.09 -9.98
C ALA A 107 -1.62 11.78 -9.84
N ALA A 108 -1.38 10.99 -8.79
CA ALA A 108 -2.08 9.74 -8.53
C ALA A 108 -3.57 9.94 -8.21
N ARG A 109 -3.93 11.03 -7.53
CA ARG A 109 -5.34 11.43 -7.32
C ARG A 109 -6.05 11.74 -8.62
N LEU A 110 -5.36 12.43 -9.53
CA LEU A 110 -5.92 12.79 -10.84
C LEU A 110 -5.97 11.59 -11.79
N GLN A 111 -4.99 10.68 -11.69
CA GLN A 111 -4.84 9.52 -12.57
C GLN A 111 -4.62 8.20 -11.79
N PRO A 112 -5.64 7.72 -11.05
CA PRO A 112 -5.50 6.52 -10.20
C PRO A 112 -5.18 5.25 -11.00
N LYS A 113 -5.57 5.19 -12.28
CA LYS A 113 -5.24 4.07 -13.17
C LYS A 113 -3.75 3.97 -13.50
N GLN A 114 -3.02 5.08 -13.39
CA GLN A 114 -1.58 5.14 -13.67
C GLN A 114 -0.72 5.10 -12.40
N LEU A 115 -1.30 4.78 -11.23
CA LEU A 115 -0.65 4.80 -9.93
C LEU A 115 0.71 4.07 -9.92
N ALA A 116 0.79 2.88 -10.52
CA ALA A 116 2.04 2.12 -10.59
C ALA A 116 3.13 2.85 -11.41
N LEU A 117 2.74 3.40 -12.56
CA LEU A 117 3.66 4.13 -13.43
C LEU A 117 4.12 5.43 -12.79
N ILE A 118 3.22 6.12 -12.06
CA ILE A 118 3.55 7.34 -11.31
C ILE A 118 4.51 7.00 -10.17
N ALA A 119 4.26 5.94 -9.39
CA ALA A 119 5.16 5.51 -8.32
C ALA A 119 6.54 5.14 -8.87
N LYS A 120 6.59 4.41 -9.98
CA LYS A 120 7.83 4.03 -10.68
C LYS A 120 8.60 5.25 -11.16
N ALA A 121 7.94 6.18 -11.86
CA ALA A 121 8.57 7.38 -12.40
C ALA A 121 9.05 8.35 -11.30
N ALA A 122 8.26 8.54 -10.24
CA ALA A 122 8.64 9.36 -9.09
C ALA A 122 9.89 8.81 -8.39
N SER A 123 9.90 7.50 -8.10
CA SER A 123 11.04 6.84 -7.45
C SER A 123 12.29 6.81 -8.34
N ALA A 124 12.13 6.64 -9.65
CA ALA A 124 13.25 6.73 -10.59
C ALA A 124 13.84 8.15 -10.64
N GLY A 125 13.01 9.19 -10.57
CA GLY A 125 13.45 10.58 -10.57
C GLY A 125 14.12 11.02 -9.26
N ALA A 126 13.67 10.50 -8.13
CA ALA A 126 14.19 10.81 -6.79
C ALA A 126 14.49 9.54 -5.99
N PRO A 127 15.56 8.79 -6.30
CA PRO A 127 15.87 7.52 -5.65
C PRO A 127 16.09 7.63 -4.14
N SER A 128 16.69 8.73 -3.67
CA SER A 128 16.90 9.00 -2.24
C SER A 128 15.61 9.23 -1.46
N GLU A 129 14.52 9.60 -2.13
CA GLU A 129 13.24 9.90 -1.54
C GLU A 129 12.22 8.75 -1.75
N ALA A 130 12.65 7.62 -2.32
CA ALA A 130 11.78 6.51 -2.70
C ALA A 130 10.91 6.02 -1.52
N GLY A 131 11.46 5.92 -0.32
CA GLY A 131 10.71 5.55 0.88
C GLY A 131 9.62 6.56 1.24
N LYS A 132 9.92 7.87 1.16
CA LYS A 132 8.94 8.93 1.43
C LYS A 132 7.84 8.99 0.37
N ILE A 133 8.19 8.79 -0.90
CA ILE A 133 7.22 8.71 -2.01
C ILE A 133 6.26 7.55 -1.77
N VAL A 134 6.79 6.35 -1.48
CA VAL A 134 5.99 5.16 -1.19
C VAL A 134 5.12 5.38 0.04
N ALA A 135 5.65 5.96 1.12
CA ALA A 135 4.89 6.26 2.33
C ALA A 135 3.71 7.21 2.06
N ALA A 136 3.94 8.27 1.27
CA ALA A 136 2.91 9.23 0.91
C ALA A 136 1.81 8.59 0.04
N LEU A 137 2.20 7.77 -0.94
CA LEU A 137 1.26 7.08 -1.82
C LEU A 137 0.46 5.99 -1.07
N ILE A 138 1.06 5.24 -0.14
CA ILE A 138 0.36 4.23 0.65
C ILE A 138 -0.64 4.90 1.61
N ARG A 139 -0.30 6.05 2.19
CA ARG A 139 -1.22 6.81 3.05
C ARG A 139 -2.48 7.21 2.31
N GLU A 140 -2.36 7.57 1.04
CA GLU A 140 -3.48 7.97 0.20
C GLU A 140 -4.24 6.77 -0.39
N PHE A 141 -3.50 5.71 -0.76
CA PHE A 141 -4.04 4.50 -1.40
C PHE A 141 -3.67 3.23 -0.63
N PRO A 142 -4.17 3.04 0.61
CA PRO A 142 -3.72 1.94 1.48
C PRO A 142 -3.96 0.55 0.87
N ASN A 143 -5.07 0.37 0.14
CA ASN A 143 -5.40 -0.91 -0.50
C ASN A 143 -4.51 -1.25 -1.72
N LYS A 144 -3.68 -0.31 -2.17
CA LYS A 144 -2.80 -0.47 -3.34
C LYS A 144 -1.33 -0.58 -2.95
N TYR A 145 -1.02 -0.77 -1.66
CA TYR A 145 0.36 -0.84 -1.19
C TYR A 145 1.25 -1.84 -1.93
N PRO A 146 0.78 -3.06 -2.32
CA PRO A 146 1.65 -3.98 -3.04
C PRO A 146 2.06 -3.45 -4.40
N LEU A 147 1.09 -2.87 -5.13
CA LEU A 147 1.31 -2.28 -6.45
C LEU A 147 2.32 -1.12 -6.39
N ILE A 148 2.16 -0.24 -5.40
CA ILE A 148 3.03 0.93 -5.18
C ILE A 148 4.45 0.47 -4.83
N ALA A 149 4.58 -0.45 -3.86
CA ALA A 149 5.87 -0.92 -3.38
C ALA A 149 6.67 -1.67 -4.45
N ILE A 150 6.00 -2.54 -5.22
CA ILE A 150 6.63 -3.27 -6.32
C ILE A 150 7.09 -2.30 -7.41
N ALA A 151 6.22 -1.40 -7.87
CA ALA A 151 6.55 -0.45 -8.93
C ALA A 151 7.72 0.47 -8.55
N ALA A 152 7.78 0.94 -7.30
CA ALA A 152 8.89 1.76 -6.81
C ALA A 152 10.19 0.95 -6.72
N SER A 153 10.14 -0.31 -6.23
CA SER A 153 11.32 -1.16 -6.11
C SER A 153 11.91 -1.60 -7.46
N GLU A 154 11.09 -1.72 -8.50
CA GLU A 154 11.55 -2.00 -9.86
C GLU A 154 12.43 -0.88 -10.41
N SER A 155 12.15 0.37 -10.05
CA SER A 155 12.95 1.52 -10.50
C SER A 155 14.17 1.77 -9.63
N VAL A 156 14.09 1.45 -8.33
CA VAL A 156 15.16 1.66 -7.35
C VAL A 156 15.40 0.38 -6.53
N PRO A 157 16.10 -0.62 -7.08
CA PRO A 157 16.33 -1.89 -6.38
C PRO A 157 17.07 -1.75 -5.05
N GLY A 158 17.93 -0.72 -4.92
CA GLY A 158 18.64 -0.41 -3.69
C GLY A 158 17.76 0.06 -2.53
N ALA A 159 16.59 0.64 -2.82
CA ALA A 159 15.64 1.12 -1.81
C ALA A 159 14.70 0.01 -1.28
N GLY A 160 14.84 -1.24 -1.74
CA GLY A 160 13.92 -2.33 -1.38
C GLY A 160 13.75 -2.53 0.12
N ARG A 161 14.83 -2.41 0.92
CA ARG A 161 14.79 -2.50 2.38
C ARG A 161 13.96 -1.37 3.00
N GLU A 162 14.17 -0.15 2.56
CA GLU A 162 13.44 1.03 3.03
C GLU A 162 11.94 0.93 2.68
N ILE A 163 11.64 0.57 1.43
CA ILE A 163 10.27 0.36 0.95
C ILE A 163 9.54 -0.71 1.79
N LEU A 164 10.19 -1.85 2.07
CA LEU A 164 9.60 -2.90 2.91
C LEU A 164 9.36 -2.43 4.35
N THR A 165 10.27 -1.64 4.90
CA THR A 165 10.10 -1.04 6.23
C THR A 165 8.91 -0.09 6.27
N VAL A 166 8.74 0.72 5.23
CA VAL A 166 7.57 1.59 5.07
C VAL A 166 6.29 0.77 5.01
N VAL A 167 6.23 -0.28 4.17
CA VAL A 167 5.06 -1.17 4.08
C VAL A 167 4.74 -1.81 5.43
N ALA A 168 5.74 -2.29 6.16
CA ALA A 168 5.57 -2.89 7.48
C ALA A 168 4.95 -1.92 8.51
N ASN A 169 5.29 -0.63 8.42
CA ASN A 169 4.73 0.41 9.28
C ASN A 169 3.25 0.72 8.97
N PHE A 170 2.86 0.65 7.70
CA PHE A 170 1.47 0.91 7.29
C PHE A 170 0.56 -0.31 7.38
N VAL A 171 1.13 -1.52 7.30
CA VAL A 171 0.39 -2.79 7.33
C VAL A 171 0.92 -3.66 8.48
N PRO A 172 0.41 -3.49 9.71
CA PRO A 172 0.93 -4.17 10.89
C PRO A 172 0.92 -5.71 10.80
N SER A 173 -0.04 -6.27 10.06
CA SER A 173 -0.12 -7.72 9.83
C SER A 173 1.10 -8.28 9.07
N LEU A 174 1.74 -7.46 8.23
CA LEU A 174 2.93 -7.83 7.47
C LEU A 174 4.24 -7.53 8.22
N GLN A 175 4.18 -6.85 9.36
CA GLN A 175 5.37 -6.39 10.07
C GLN A 175 6.30 -7.55 10.46
N ALA A 176 5.78 -8.58 11.13
CA ALA A 176 6.58 -9.70 11.60
C ALA A 176 7.26 -10.49 10.45
N PRO A 177 6.54 -10.92 9.38
CA PRO A 177 7.18 -11.62 8.28
C PRO A 177 8.17 -10.76 7.49
N ILE A 178 7.89 -9.46 7.28
CA ILE A 178 8.82 -8.55 6.62
C ILE A 178 10.08 -8.35 7.45
N GLN A 179 9.97 -8.08 8.75
CA GLN A 179 11.12 -7.89 9.64
C GLN A 179 12.01 -9.14 9.69
N LYS A 180 11.43 -10.33 9.73
CA LYS A 180 12.17 -11.59 9.66
C LYS A 180 13.00 -11.67 8.38
N THR A 181 12.41 -11.36 7.23
CA THR A 181 13.09 -11.42 5.93
C THR A 181 14.16 -10.33 5.80
N VAL A 182 13.84 -9.09 6.18
CA VAL A 182 14.78 -7.96 6.15
C VAL A 182 15.95 -8.19 7.11
N GLY A 183 15.70 -8.75 8.31
CA GLY A 183 16.73 -9.06 9.29
C GLY A 183 17.66 -10.20 8.89
N SER A 184 17.17 -11.20 8.14
CA SER A 184 17.98 -12.31 7.63
C SER A 184 18.83 -11.95 6.41
N THR A 185 18.53 -10.85 5.73
CA THR A 185 19.25 -10.41 4.53
C THR A 185 20.42 -9.52 4.91
N ARG A 186 21.61 -9.81 4.36
CA ARG A 186 22.83 -9.00 4.60
C ARG A 186 22.63 -7.54 4.19
N VAL A 187 23.22 -6.64 4.97
CA VAL A 187 23.24 -5.20 4.63
C VAL A 187 24.00 -5.02 3.32
N GLY A 188 23.46 -4.22 2.39
CA GLY A 188 24.03 -4.00 1.07
C GLY A 188 23.51 -4.92 -0.05
N THR A 189 22.75 -5.98 0.29
CA THR A 189 22.10 -6.81 -0.73
C THR A 189 20.77 -6.18 -1.13
N SER A 190 20.51 -6.08 -2.44
CA SER A 190 19.21 -5.64 -2.96
C SER A 190 18.14 -6.66 -2.61
N ILE A 191 17.04 -6.20 -1.99
CA ILE A 191 15.91 -7.06 -1.63
C ILE A 191 14.84 -6.87 -2.68
N GLN A 192 14.37 -7.97 -3.27
CA GLN A 192 13.24 -7.93 -4.19
C GLN A 192 11.94 -7.85 -3.40
N VAL A 193 11.27 -6.70 -3.49
CA VAL A 193 10.06 -6.39 -2.71
C VAL A 193 8.89 -7.30 -3.08
N GLY A 194 8.69 -7.59 -4.37
CA GLY A 194 7.59 -8.42 -4.85
C GLY A 194 7.52 -9.81 -4.20
N PRO A 195 8.56 -10.64 -4.31
CA PRO A 195 8.62 -11.97 -3.68
C PRO A 195 8.44 -11.92 -2.16
N VAL A 196 9.03 -10.93 -1.48
CA VAL A 196 8.90 -10.78 -0.02
C VAL A 196 7.45 -10.50 0.37
N LEU A 197 6.76 -9.60 -0.33
CA LEU A 197 5.35 -9.31 -0.07
C LEU A 197 4.44 -10.51 -0.36
N GLN A 198 4.71 -11.27 -1.42
CA GLN A 198 3.97 -12.48 -1.74
C GLN A 198 4.12 -13.54 -0.63
N LEU A 199 5.34 -13.82 -0.19
CA LEU A 199 5.62 -14.75 0.89
C LEU A 199 4.97 -14.30 2.21
N ALA A 200 5.08 -13.03 2.56
CA ALA A 200 4.49 -12.47 3.77
C ALA A 200 2.95 -12.59 3.76
N THR A 201 2.32 -12.30 2.63
CA THR A 201 0.86 -12.43 2.46
C THR A 201 0.42 -13.90 2.53
N ALA A 202 1.15 -14.81 1.87
CA ALA A 202 0.86 -16.24 1.92
C ALA A 202 0.99 -16.80 3.34
N GLN A 203 1.98 -16.36 4.11
CA GLN A 203 2.17 -16.77 5.51
C GLN A 203 1.01 -16.34 6.40
N ILE A 204 0.48 -15.13 6.22
CA ILE A 204 -0.70 -14.65 6.95
C ILE A 204 -1.93 -15.49 6.60
N GLN A 205 -2.15 -15.76 5.31
CA GLN A 205 -3.29 -16.58 4.87
C GLN A 205 -3.20 -18.01 5.43
N TYR A 206 -2.00 -18.59 5.46
CA TYR A 206 -1.79 -19.91 6.02
C TYR A 206 -2.07 -19.95 7.52
N SER A 207 -1.56 -19.01 8.30
CA SER A 207 -1.81 -18.92 9.74
C SER A 207 -3.29 -18.66 10.07
N ALA A 208 -3.96 -17.84 9.27
CA ALA A 208 -5.39 -17.60 9.40
C ALA A 208 -6.19 -18.90 9.18
N ARG A 209 -5.87 -19.68 8.15
CA ARG A 209 -6.51 -20.97 7.89
C ARG A 209 -6.30 -21.99 9.01
N GLN A 210 -5.09 -22.05 9.57
CA GLN A 210 -4.82 -22.92 10.72
C GLN A 210 -5.58 -22.50 11.97
N GLY A 211 -5.71 -21.19 12.22
CA GLY A 211 -6.51 -20.66 13.33
C GLY A 211 -7.99 -21.02 13.21
N PHE A 212 -8.55 -21.06 12.00
CA PHE A 212 -9.92 -21.55 11.76
C PHE A 212 -10.03 -23.05 11.96
N ALA A 213 -9.09 -23.84 11.44
CA ALA A 213 -9.06 -25.29 11.62
C ALA A 213 -8.94 -25.69 13.09
N ALA A 214 -8.10 -25.01 13.85
CA ALA A 214 -7.96 -25.24 15.29
C ALA A 214 -9.22 -24.91 16.09
N ARG A 215 -9.99 -23.90 15.67
CA ARG A 215 -11.28 -23.57 16.31
C ARG A 215 -12.40 -24.53 15.96
N THR A 216 -12.41 -25.08 14.74
CA THR A 216 -13.40 -26.07 14.32
C THR A 216 -13.09 -27.48 14.82
N LEU A 217 -11.82 -27.75 15.15
CA LEU A 217 -11.38 -29.03 15.73
C LEU A 217 -11.20 -28.96 17.26
N ALA A 218 -11.56 -27.88 17.92
CA ALA A 218 -11.68 -27.90 19.36
C ALA A 218 -12.73 -28.96 19.69
N PRO A 219 -12.36 -30.09 20.33
CA PRO A 219 -13.35 -31.06 20.72
C PRO A 219 -14.33 -30.32 21.62
N THR A 220 -15.59 -30.26 21.21
CA THR A 220 -16.67 -30.02 22.15
C THR A 220 -16.42 -31.03 23.25
N VAL A 221 -15.98 -30.56 24.43
CA VAL A 221 -15.90 -31.37 25.62
C VAL A 221 -17.35 -31.74 25.93
N GLY A 222 -17.83 -32.78 25.26
CA GLY A 222 -19.04 -33.48 25.64
C GLY A 222 -18.88 -33.92 27.10
N PRO A 223 -19.98 -34.11 27.86
CA PRO A 223 -19.91 -34.56 29.21
C PRO A 223 -19.00 -35.80 29.25
N ARG A 224 -18.05 -35.80 30.17
CA ARG A 224 -17.08 -36.90 30.34
C ARG A 224 -17.88 -38.20 30.34
N TYR A 225 -17.70 -38.99 29.29
CA TYR A 225 -18.21 -40.34 29.26
C TYR A 225 -17.52 -41.11 30.39
N THR A 226 -18.21 -41.31 31.47
CA THR A 226 -17.82 -42.30 32.50
C THR A 226 -18.33 -43.65 32.00
N PRO A 227 -17.45 -44.56 31.57
CA PRO A 227 -17.88 -45.90 31.20
C PRO A 227 -18.63 -46.50 32.37
N PRO A 228 -19.76 -47.20 32.16
CA PRO A 228 -20.42 -47.92 33.22
C PRO A 228 -19.44 -48.91 33.84
N PRO A 229 -19.51 -49.18 35.18
CA PRO A 229 -18.64 -50.16 35.81
C PRO A 229 -18.77 -51.51 35.06
N PRO A 230 -17.69 -52.27 34.91
CA PRO A 230 -17.73 -53.53 34.22
C PRO A 230 -18.77 -54.45 34.92
N SER A 231 -19.89 -54.64 34.24
CA SER A 231 -20.82 -55.69 34.62
C SER A 231 -20.09 -57.04 34.48
N ASN A 232 -20.19 -57.85 35.48
CA ASN A 232 -19.59 -59.16 35.70
C ASN A 232 -19.00 -59.84 34.45
N PRO A 233 -17.84 -60.48 34.54
CA PRO A 233 -17.25 -61.20 33.42
C PRO A 233 -18.27 -62.22 32.87
N ILE A 234 -18.63 -62.03 31.62
CA ILE A 234 -19.42 -63.03 30.88
C ILE A 234 -18.57 -64.30 30.86
N GLN A 235 -19.01 -65.29 31.59
CA GLN A 235 -18.42 -66.65 31.52
C GLN A 235 -18.80 -67.21 30.13
N ILE A 236 -17.87 -67.14 29.20
CA ILE A 236 -18.05 -67.75 27.89
C ILE A 236 -17.79 -69.25 28.11
N ASN A 237 -18.86 -70.03 28.03
CA ASN A 237 -18.78 -71.49 28.08
C ASN A 237 -18.22 -71.95 26.71
N ILE A 238 -16.97 -72.40 26.68
CA ILE A 238 -16.21 -72.74 25.48
C ILE A 238 -16.71 -74.07 24.86
N ASN A 239 -17.77 -74.68 25.38
CA ASN A 239 -18.28 -75.94 24.92
C ASN A 239 -19.44 -75.94 23.90
N ASP A 240 -19.78 -74.71 23.37
CA ASP A 240 -20.75 -74.67 22.31
C ASP A 240 -20.06 -74.93 20.97
N ASN A 241 -20.34 -76.07 20.38
CA ASN A 241 -20.02 -76.44 19.00
C ASN A 241 -20.39 -75.39 18.04
N TYR A 242 -19.44 -74.66 17.53
CA TYR A 242 -19.67 -73.79 16.36
C TYR A 242 -19.70 -74.63 15.10
N PRO A 243 -20.76 -74.64 14.32
CA PRO A 243 -20.78 -75.28 13.01
C PRO A 243 -19.73 -74.60 12.12
N GLU A 244 -18.83 -75.42 11.56
CA GLU A 244 -17.85 -74.94 10.57
C GLU A 244 -18.56 -74.25 9.41
N LEU A 245 -18.23 -73.03 9.18
CA LEU A 245 -18.70 -72.29 7.99
C LEU A 245 -17.92 -72.80 6.77
N PRO A 246 -18.58 -73.36 5.74
CA PRO A 246 -17.91 -73.79 4.53
C PRO A 246 -17.47 -72.55 3.73
N GLY A 247 -16.18 -72.36 3.47
CA GLY A 247 -15.69 -71.41 2.52
C GLY A 247 -14.61 -70.38 2.98
N GLY A 248 -13.73 -70.79 3.92
CA GLY A 248 -12.53 -70.02 4.20
C GLY A 248 -11.63 -69.93 2.97
N ARG A 249 -11.49 -68.74 2.38
CA ARG A 249 -10.47 -68.47 1.34
C ARG A 249 -9.11 -68.39 2.02
N ASP A 250 -8.24 -69.31 1.60
CA ASP A 250 -6.83 -69.33 1.98
C ASP A 250 -6.10 -68.16 1.33
N TYR A 251 -5.61 -67.24 2.15
CA TYR A 251 -4.81 -66.05 1.70
C TYR A 251 -3.33 -66.26 1.89
N SER A 252 -2.85 -67.49 1.95
CA SER A 252 -1.42 -67.81 1.91
C SER A 252 -0.98 -68.02 0.46
N ALA A 253 -0.60 -66.94 -0.22
CA ALA A 253 0.20 -67.01 -1.45
C ALA A 253 1.41 -66.12 -1.32
N PRO A 254 2.59 -66.54 -1.87
CA PRO A 254 3.90 -65.92 -1.69
C PRO A 254 4.05 -64.55 -2.34
#